data_e77653606ffb2b346d1d8eae486838db
#
_entry.id   e77653606ffb2b346d1d8eae486838db
#
_cell.length_a   1.000
_cell.length_b   1.000
_cell.length_c   1.000
_cell.angle_alpha   90.00
_cell.angle_beta   90.00
_cell.angle_gamma   90.00
#
_symmetry.space_group_name_H-M   'P 1'
#
loop_
_entity.id
_entity.type
_entity.pdbx_description
1 polymer ?
#
loop_
_entity_poly.entity_id
_entity_poly.type
_entity_poly.pdbx_seq_one_letter_code
_entity_poly.pdbx_strand_id
1 'polypeptide(L)'
;MVEYDKAHGGKIVSSMFAKDNNSAVYDIREFNTGTPITNLIQEIGGEILSGNEDILERPIYGYTIVDSLKAITTFNVFGDLYGWSNERAIFFSGVHYGRSPMIAIRAHPVKPRVVIYVKPKTIDKLATKLAEMERIVLVKTEFDEEEIVTVLKKFN
;
A
#
# COMPACT_ATOMS: atom_id res chain seq x y z
N MET A 1 -17.66 19.08 0.30
CA MET A 1 -17.17 17.89 0.04
C MET A 1 -16.70 17.79 -1.34
N VAL A 2 -15.92 16.95 -1.57
CA VAL A 2 -15.46 16.72 -2.77
C VAL A 2 -16.50 16.02 -3.49
N GLU A 3 -16.54 16.14 -4.74
CA GLU A 3 -17.45 15.47 -5.49
C GLU A 3 -17.19 14.04 -5.33
N TYR A 4 -18.12 13.28 -5.13
CA TYR A 4 -17.92 11.96 -4.92
C TYR A 4 -18.50 11.24 -5.98
N ASP A 5 -17.80 10.55 -6.50
CA ASP A 5 -18.10 9.82 -7.47
C ASP A 5 -18.15 8.46 -6.99
N LYS A 6 -19.19 7.89 -6.85
CA LYS A 6 -19.36 6.78 -6.28
C LYS A 6 -18.72 5.71 -6.76
N ALA A 7 -18.69 5.68 -7.72
CA ALA A 7 -17.97 4.61 -8.16
C ALA A 7 -16.58 4.93 -7.98
N HIS A 8 -16.42 6.01 -7.53
CA HIS A 8 -15.21 6.41 -7.42
C HIS A 8 -14.91 7.11 -6.29
N GLY A 9 -15.30 6.68 -5.26
CA GLY A 9 -14.88 7.15 -4.03
C GLY A 9 -13.40 7.33 -3.93
N GLY A 10 -12.67 6.44 -4.51
CA GLY A 10 -11.21 6.54 -4.53
C GLY A 10 -10.71 7.85 -5.10
N LYS A 11 -11.32 8.29 -6.18
CA LYS A 11 -10.91 9.54 -6.81
C LYS A 11 -11.19 10.72 -5.91
N ILE A 12 -12.31 10.69 -5.22
CA ILE A 12 -12.68 11.78 -4.34
C ILE A 12 -11.71 11.85 -3.19
N VAL A 13 -11.39 10.71 -2.60
CA VAL A 13 -10.46 10.66 -1.49
C VAL A 13 -9.09 11.16 -1.94
N SER A 14 -8.64 10.76 -3.10
CA SER A 14 -7.36 11.19 -3.63
C SER A 14 -7.31 12.71 -3.79
N SER A 15 -8.37 13.29 -4.35
CA SER A 15 -8.43 14.72 -4.54
C SER A 15 -8.39 15.46 -3.20
N MET A 16 -9.11 14.92 -2.21
CA MET A 16 -9.18 15.52 -0.92
C MET A 16 -7.82 15.51 -0.21
N PHE A 17 -7.15 14.39 -0.20
CA PHE A 17 -5.88 14.28 0.51
C PHE A 17 -4.71 14.92 -0.25
N ALA A 18 -4.76 14.96 -1.56
CA ALA A 18 -3.68 15.54 -2.34
C ALA A 18 -3.53 17.04 -2.10
N LYS A 19 -4.59 17.69 -1.61
CA LYS A 19 -4.54 19.12 -1.36
C LYS A 19 -4.09 19.44 0.05
N ASP A 20 -3.96 18.45 0.90
CA ASP A 20 -3.59 18.66 2.28
C ASP A 20 -2.10 18.44 2.45
N ASN A 21 -1.37 19.51 2.74
CA ASN A 21 0.08 19.43 2.89
C ASN A 21 0.51 18.55 4.05
N ASN A 22 -0.41 18.25 4.98
CA ASN A 22 -0.10 17.39 6.10
C ASN A 22 -0.58 15.96 5.89
N SER A 23 -1.15 15.68 4.71
CA SER A 23 -1.64 14.35 4.42
C SER A 23 -0.50 13.35 4.36
N ALA A 24 -0.73 12.16 4.85
CA ALA A 24 0.20 11.06 4.71
C ALA A 24 0.11 10.42 3.31
N VAL A 25 -0.93 10.71 2.55
CA VAL A 25 -1.13 10.08 1.26
C VAL A 25 -0.32 10.77 0.18
N TYR A 26 0.56 10.01 -0.50
CA TYR A 26 1.30 10.52 -1.63
C TYR A 26 0.45 10.36 -2.91
N ASP A 27 -0.20 9.21 -3.07
CA ASP A 27 -1.04 8.95 -4.25
C ASP A 27 -2.03 7.84 -3.90
N ILE A 28 -3.20 7.87 -4.55
CA ILE A 28 -4.19 6.83 -4.38
C ILE A 28 -4.90 6.66 -5.71
N ARG A 29 -4.99 5.44 -6.21
CA ARG A 29 -5.55 5.15 -7.53
C ARG A 29 -6.38 3.89 -7.52
N GLU A 30 -7.36 3.86 -8.44
CA GLU A 30 -8.14 2.67 -8.69
C GLU A 30 -7.69 2.09 -10.03
N PHE A 31 -7.74 0.78 -10.17
CA PHE A 31 -7.42 0.12 -11.43
C PHE A 31 -8.70 -0.09 -12.23
N ASN A 32 -8.58 -0.15 -13.55
CA ASN A 32 -9.74 -0.41 -14.41
C ASN A 32 -10.29 -1.81 -14.20
N THR A 33 -9.42 -2.77 -13.95
CA THR A 33 -9.83 -4.15 -13.70
C THR A 33 -8.97 -4.71 -12.59
N GLY A 34 -9.41 -5.79 -12.00
CA GLY A 34 -8.61 -6.46 -10.99
C GLY A 34 -7.28 -6.94 -11.57
N THR A 35 -6.21 -6.71 -10.87
CA THR A 35 -4.85 -7.05 -11.32
C THR A 35 -4.25 -8.01 -10.31
N PRO A 36 -3.77 -9.18 -10.76
CA PRO A 36 -3.13 -10.12 -9.83
C PRO A 36 -1.93 -9.46 -9.14
N ILE A 37 -1.75 -9.76 -7.88
CA ILE A 37 -0.64 -9.20 -7.10
C ILE A 37 0.70 -9.48 -7.79
N THR A 38 0.86 -10.67 -8.38
CA THR A 38 2.06 -11.03 -9.11
C THR A 38 2.38 -9.99 -10.20
N ASN A 39 1.37 -9.54 -10.94
CA ASN A 39 1.60 -8.57 -12.02
C ASN A 39 2.07 -7.22 -11.45
N LEU A 40 1.48 -6.81 -10.34
CA LEU A 40 1.90 -5.57 -9.71
C LEU A 40 3.36 -5.68 -9.28
N ILE A 41 3.74 -6.79 -8.65
CA ILE A 41 5.11 -6.99 -8.17
C ILE A 41 6.10 -6.93 -9.33
N GLN A 42 5.77 -7.53 -10.45
CA GLN A 42 6.64 -7.51 -11.61
C GLN A 42 6.82 -6.09 -12.15
N GLU A 43 5.76 -5.31 -12.21
CA GLU A 43 5.85 -3.96 -12.75
C GLU A 43 6.71 -3.02 -11.91
N ILE A 44 6.75 -3.22 -10.62
CA ILE A 44 7.53 -2.36 -9.74
C ILE A 44 8.92 -2.94 -9.44
N GLY A 45 9.28 -4.04 -10.10
CA GLY A 45 10.57 -4.69 -9.83
C GLY A 45 10.68 -5.15 -8.38
N GLY A 46 9.58 -5.66 -7.82
CA GLY A 46 9.53 -5.98 -6.41
C GLY A 46 10.22 -7.28 -6.04
N GLU A 47 10.74 -7.33 -4.83
CA GLU A 47 11.31 -8.53 -4.26
C GLU A 47 10.39 -8.98 -3.14
N ILE A 48 9.92 -10.22 -3.19
CA ILE A 48 9.02 -10.76 -2.18
C ILE A 48 9.82 -11.15 -0.96
N LEU A 49 9.46 -10.59 0.19
CA LEU A 49 10.12 -10.89 1.46
C LEU A 49 9.34 -11.91 2.26
N SER A 50 8.02 -11.96 2.07
CA SER A 50 7.16 -12.88 2.76
C SER A 50 5.87 -13.00 1.96
N GLY A 51 5.25 -14.17 1.94
CA GLY A 51 3.96 -14.34 1.28
C GLY A 51 3.72 -15.78 0.83
N ASN A 52 2.45 -16.11 0.60
CA ASN A 52 2.04 -17.42 0.14
C ASN A 52 1.66 -17.34 -1.33
N GLU A 53 1.94 -18.41 -2.06
CA GLU A 53 1.67 -18.43 -3.49
C GLU A 53 0.19 -18.23 -3.82
N ASP A 54 -0.70 -18.77 -3.01
CA ASP A 54 -2.12 -18.63 -3.26
C ASP A 54 -2.60 -17.19 -3.16
N ILE A 55 -1.93 -16.36 -2.36
CA ILE A 55 -2.30 -14.96 -2.23
C ILE A 55 -1.80 -14.18 -3.45
N LEU A 56 -0.66 -14.56 -4.01
CA LEU A 56 -0.04 -13.85 -5.12
C LEU A 56 -0.93 -13.79 -6.36
N GLU A 57 -1.83 -14.76 -6.54
CA GLU A 57 -2.72 -14.76 -7.69
C GLU A 57 -4.01 -14.00 -7.44
N ARG A 58 -4.24 -13.55 -6.22
CA ARG A 58 -5.44 -12.79 -5.91
C ARG A 58 -5.40 -11.42 -6.57
N PRO A 59 -6.54 -10.90 -6.99
CA PRO A 59 -6.56 -9.58 -7.62
C PRO A 59 -6.58 -8.47 -6.59
N ILE A 60 -6.01 -7.34 -6.97
CA ILE A 60 -6.15 -6.09 -6.25
C ILE A 60 -6.75 -5.09 -7.23
N TYR A 61 -7.45 -4.09 -6.72
CA TYR A 61 -8.21 -3.17 -7.52
C TYR A 61 -7.74 -1.72 -7.39
N GLY A 62 -6.60 -1.55 -6.78
CA GLY A 62 -6.02 -0.21 -6.64
C GLY A 62 -4.86 -0.21 -5.67
N TYR A 63 -4.29 0.97 -5.45
CA TYR A 63 -3.18 1.10 -4.51
C TYR A 63 -3.25 2.45 -3.81
N THR A 64 -2.59 2.52 -2.67
CA THR A 64 -2.36 3.77 -1.96
C THR A 64 -0.89 3.83 -1.59
N ILE A 65 -0.24 4.96 -1.83
CA ILE A 65 1.13 5.19 -1.40
C ILE A 65 1.07 6.19 -0.25
N VAL A 66 1.56 5.79 0.91
CA VAL A 66 1.52 6.64 2.10
C VAL A 66 2.92 6.86 2.66
N ASP A 67 3.12 8.02 3.29
CA ASP A 67 4.32 8.28 4.03
C ASP A 67 4.22 7.52 5.35
N SER A 68 5.15 6.61 5.58
CA SER A 68 5.11 5.72 6.73
C SER A 68 5.04 6.46 8.06
N LEU A 69 5.85 7.48 8.22
CA LEU A 69 5.90 8.20 9.48
C LEU A 69 4.60 8.96 9.76
N LYS A 70 4.09 9.66 8.75
CA LYS A 70 2.85 10.41 8.91
C LYS A 70 1.66 9.48 9.10
N ALA A 71 1.63 8.36 8.38
CA ALA A 71 0.54 7.41 8.49
C ALA A 71 0.45 6.81 9.89
N ILE A 72 1.58 6.49 10.47
CA ILE A 72 1.60 5.87 11.79
C ILE A 72 1.13 6.83 12.88
N THR A 73 1.42 8.12 12.74
CA THR A 73 0.98 9.10 13.74
C THR A 73 -0.52 9.33 13.68
N THR A 74 -1.19 8.90 12.61
CA THR A 74 -2.64 9.04 12.48
C THR A 74 -3.32 7.68 12.44
N PHE A 75 -2.74 6.71 13.10
CA PHE A 75 -3.14 5.34 12.95
C PHE A 75 -4.60 5.03 13.34
N ASN A 76 -5.21 5.76 14.23
CA ASN A 76 -6.59 5.50 14.64
C ASN A 76 -7.57 5.60 13.46
N VAL A 77 -7.23 6.34 12.43
CA VAL A 77 -8.10 6.50 11.27
C VAL A 77 -7.42 6.01 10.00
N PHE A 78 -6.27 5.37 10.15
CA PHE A 78 -5.42 5.02 9.05
C PHE A 78 -6.15 4.20 7.99
N GLY A 79 -6.75 3.12 8.38
CA GLY A 79 -7.42 2.23 7.43
C GLY A 79 -8.60 2.90 6.76
N ASP A 80 -9.40 3.64 7.51
CA ASP A 80 -10.58 4.28 6.98
C ASP A 80 -10.24 5.40 6.01
N LEU A 81 -9.24 6.22 6.37
CA LEU A 81 -8.90 7.37 5.55
C LEU A 81 -8.17 7.01 4.28
N TYR A 82 -7.40 5.94 4.27
CA TYR A 82 -6.53 5.62 3.14
C TYR A 82 -7.06 4.49 2.26
N GLY A 83 -8.31 4.11 2.45
CA GLY A 83 -8.92 3.08 1.63
C GLY A 83 -8.35 1.70 1.88
N TRP A 84 -7.89 1.44 3.08
CA TRP A 84 -7.24 0.22 3.43
C TRP A 84 -8.22 -0.95 3.32
N SER A 85 -7.87 -1.93 2.54
CA SER A 85 -8.69 -3.12 2.40
C SER A 85 -7.81 -4.27 1.94
N ASN A 86 -8.35 -5.47 1.95
CA ASN A 86 -7.58 -6.61 1.48
C ASN A 86 -7.52 -6.67 -0.05
N GLU A 87 -8.21 -5.77 -0.74
CA GLU A 87 -8.20 -5.71 -2.20
C GLU A 87 -7.39 -4.53 -2.73
N ARG A 88 -6.56 -3.93 -1.89
CA ARG A 88 -5.76 -2.78 -2.26
C ARG A 88 -4.32 -2.98 -1.82
N ALA A 89 -3.39 -2.59 -2.67
CA ALA A 89 -1.97 -2.63 -2.31
C ALA A 89 -1.63 -1.37 -1.53
N ILE A 90 -0.88 -1.52 -0.46
CA ILE A 90 -0.44 -0.39 0.35
C ILE A 90 1.07 -0.27 0.23
N PHE A 91 1.53 0.89 -0.27
CA PHE A 91 2.95 1.19 -0.38
C PHE A 91 3.31 2.14 0.76
N PHE A 92 4.38 1.84 1.46
CA PHE A 92 4.89 2.73 2.51
C PHE A 92 6.20 3.34 2.05
N SER A 93 6.24 4.67 1.92
CA SER A 93 7.47 5.36 1.64
C SER A 93 8.08 5.83 2.97
N GLY A 94 9.36 6.18 2.98
CA GLY A 94 10.02 6.65 4.18
C GLY A 94 10.29 5.55 5.19
N VAL A 95 10.29 4.30 4.77
CA VAL A 95 10.53 3.17 5.65
C VAL A 95 12.03 2.97 5.82
N HIS A 96 12.49 2.81 7.05
CA HIS A 96 13.90 2.49 7.29
C HIS A 96 14.06 0.99 7.52
N TYR A 97 13.39 0.45 8.53
CA TYR A 97 13.52 -0.97 8.89
C TYR A 97 12.23 -1.75 8.78
N GLY A 98 11.11 -1.09 8.66
CA GLY A 98 9.83 -1.73 8.39
C GLY A 98 9.07 -2.30 9.56
N ARG A 99 9.54 -2.08 10.80
CA ARG A 99 8.84 -2.63 11.97
C ARG A 99 7.53 -1.92 12.24
N SER A 100 7.57 -0.60 12.29
CA SER A 100 6.40 0.19 12.68
C SER A 100 5.20 0.02 11.76
N PRO A 101 5.36 0.00 10.43
CA PRO A 101 4.23 -0.23 9.57
C PRO A 101 3.55 -1.58 9.83
N MET A 102 4.34 -2.64 10.04
CA MET A 102 3.75 -3.96 10.29
C MET A 102 3.07 -4.05 11.65
N ILE A 103 3.58 -3.35 12.64
CA ILE A 103 2.95 -3.32 13.95
C ILE A 103 1.60 -2.61 13.85
N ALA A 104 1.54 -1.50 13.10
CA ALA A 104 0.30 -0.77 12.89
C ALA A 104 -0.73 -1.61 12.13
N ILE A 105 -0.28 -2.34 11.10
CA ILE A 105 -1.14 -3.21 10.32
C ILE A 105 -1.70 -4.32 11.22
N ARG A 106 -0.87 -4.89 12.07
CA ARG A 106 -1.31 -5.97 12.93
C ARG A 106 -2.41 -5.54 13.88
N ALA A 107 -2.39 -4.28 14.30
CA ALA A 107 -3.38 -3.75 15.23
C ALA A 107 -4.72 -3.45 14.55
N HIS A 108 -4.76 -3.38 13.23
CA HIS A 108 -5.98 -3.03 12.50
C HIS A 108 -6.78 -4.30 12.18
N PRO A 109 -8.11 -4.27 12.33
CA PRO A 109 -8.92 -5.46 12.06
C PRO A 109 -8.94 -5.89 10.60
N VAL A 110 -8.79 -4.97 9.66
CA VAL A 110 -8.74 -5.29 8.24
C VAL A 110 -7.29 -5.28 7.79
N LYS A 111 -6.84 -6.34 7.12
CA LYS A 111 -5.46 -6.46 6.68
C LYS A 111 -5.37 -6.35 5.17
N PRO A 112 -4.41 -5.60 4.64
CA PRO A 112 -4.16 -5.63 3.20
C PRO A 112 -3.53 -6.96 2.82
N ARG A 113 -3.74 -7.39 1.57
CA ARG A 113 -3.12 -8.63 1.08
C ARG A 113 -1.65 -8.43 0.77
N VAL A 114 -1.30 -7.23 0.30
CA VAL A 114 0.06 -6.94 -0.09
C VAL A 114 0.50 -5.58 0.44
N VAL A 115 1.69 -5.55 0.99
CA VAL A 115 2.32 -4.35 1.52
C VAL A 115 3.66 -4.22 0.83
N ILE A 116 3.97 -3.05 0.29
CA ILE A 116 5.22 -2.81 -0.42
C ILE A 116 5.98 -1.69 0.27
N TYR A 117 7.24 -1.96 0.63
CA TYR A 117 8.12 -0.96 1.19
C TYR A 117 8.93 -0.33 0.07
N VAL A 118 8.89 1.01 0.00
CA VAL A 118 9.57 1.78 -1.03
C VAL A 118 10.97 2.11 -0.52
N LYS A 119 11.97 1.56 -1.19
CA LYS A 119 13.40 1.82 -0.91
C LYS A 119 13.75 1.75 0.57
N PRO A 120 13.43 0.66 1.26
CA PRO A 120 13.78 0.57 2.68
C PRO A 120 15.30 0.42 2.81
N LYS A 121 15.86 0.83 3.95
CA LYS A 121 17.29 0.67 4.18
C LYS A 121 17.63 -0.79 4.45
N THR A 122 16.95 -1.37 5.41
CA THR A 122 17.17 -2.75 5.83
C THR A 122 15.83 -3.26 6.35
N ILE A 123 15.54 -4.51 6.11
CA ILE A 123 14.29 -5.07 6.59
C ILE A 123 14.55 -5.79 7.90
N ASP A 124 13.86 -5.35 8.94
CA ASP A 124 13.95 -5.98 10.25
C ASP A 124 13.24 -7.33 10.20
N LYS A 125 13.83 -8.34 10.80
CA LYS A 125 13.26 -9.68 10.81
C LYS A 125 11.86 -9.72 11.42
N LEU A 126 11.59 -8.83 12.36
CA LEU A 126 10.27 -8.76 12.96
C LEU A 126 9.21 -8.39 11.93
N ALA A 127 9.54 -7.49 11.00
CA ALA A 127 8.59 -7.11 9.95
C ALA A 127 8.19 -8.32 9.12
N THR A 128 9.16 -9.12 8.69
CA THR A 128 8.90 -10.31 7.90
C THR A 128 8.07 -11.32 8.70
N LYS A 129 8.42 -11.50 9.98
CA LYS A 129 7.72 -12.44 10.82
C LYS A 129 6.28 -12.04 11.04
N LEU A 130 6.02 -10.76 11.28
CA LEU A 130 4.66 -10.27 11.46
C LEU A 130 3.85 -10.42 10.17
N ALA A 131 4.47 -10.17 9.03
CA ALA A 131 3.79 -10.36 7.75
C ALA A 131 3.38 -11.82 7.55
N GLU A 132 4.26 -12.76 7.91
CA GLU A 132 3.93 -14.17 7.82
C GLU A 132 2.78 -14.54 8.74
N MET A 133 2.80 -14.04 9.98
CA MET A 133 1.76 -14.31 10.94
C MET A 133 0.41 -13.77 10.49
N GLU A 134 0.39 -12.62 9.83
CA GLU A 134 -0.84 -11.98 9.38
C GLU A 134 -1.22 -12.41 7.96
N ARG A 135 -0.44 -13.29 7.34
CA ARG A 135 -0.68 -13.79 5.98
C ARG A 135 -0.70 -12.67 4.95
N ILE A 136 0.25 -11.76 5.05
CA ILE A 136 0.39 -10.62 4.16
C ILE A 136 1.60 -10.85 3.27
N VAL A 137 1.46 -10.55 1.98
CA VAL A 137 2.61 -10.57 1.07
C VAL A 137 3.38 -9.28 1.32
N LEU A 138 4.61 -9.38 1.78
CA LEU A 138 5.46 -8.24 2.03
C LEU A 138 6.53 -8.18 0.94
N VAL A 139 6.64 -7.02 0.30
CA VAL A 139 7.51 -6.81 -0.87
C VAL A 139 8.33 -5.56 -0.63
N LYS A 140 9.52 -5.50 -1.19
CA LYS A 140 10.27 -4.26 -1.24
C LYS A 140 10.54 -3.91 -2.70
N THR A 141 10.65 -2.63 -2.99
CA THR A 141 11.01 -2.17 -4.32
C THR A 141 12.08 -1.10 -4.20
N GLU A 142 12.96 -1.03 -5.22
CA GLU A 142 13.94 0.04 -5.30
C GLU A 142 13.42 1.21 -6.14
N PHE A 143 12.21 1.11 -6.68
CA PHE A 143 11.58 2.20 -7.40
C PHE A 143 11.15 3.27 -6.41
N ASP A 144 11.28 4.53 -6.79
CA ASP A 144 10.75 5.61 -5.97
C ASP A 144 9.26 5.83 -6.27
N GLU A 145 8.65 6.75 -5.57
CA GLU A 145 7.21 6.99 -5.69
C GLU A 145 6.81 7.40 -7.10
N GLU A 146 7.59 8.25 -7.77
CA GLU A 146 7.27 8.70 -9.12
C GLU A 146 7.37 7.55 -10.11
N GLU A 147 8.37 6.71 -9.97
CA GLU A 147 8.54 5.54 -10.83
C GLU A 147 7.37 4.58 -10.66
N ILE A 148 6.94 4.37 -9.42
CA ILE A 148 5.82 3.49 -9.12
C ILE A 148 4.55 4.02 -9.80
N VAL A 149 4.25 5.28 -9.62
CA VAL A 149 3.06 5.90 -10.22
C VAL A 149 3.11 5.75 -11.74
N THR A 150 4.27 5.99 -12.31
CA THR A 150 4.45 5.94 -13.77
C THR A 150 4.20 4.54 -14.33
N VAL A 151 4.82 3.52 -13.73
CA VAL A 151 4.69 2.16 -14.26
C VAL A 151 3.31 1.57 -14.01
N LEU A 152 2.63 2.00 -12.97
CA LEU A 152 1.31 1.47 -12.66
C LEU A 152 0.18 2.14 -13.44
N LYS A 153 0.48 3.20 -14.20
CA LYS A 153 -0.53 3.85 -15.02
C LYS A 153 -1.17 2.89 -16.00
N LYS A 154 -0.47 1.86 -16.42
CA LYS A 154 -1.01 0.89 -17.36
C LYS A 154 -2.22 0.14 -16.80
N PHE A 155 -2.42 0.15 -15.50
CA PHE A 155 -3.55 -0.53 -14.87
C PHE A 155 -4.73 0.41 -14.62
N ASN A 156 -4.54 1.67 -14.82
CA ASN A 156 -5.59 2.67 -14.58
C ASN A 156 -6.63 2.74 -15.69
#